data_dd6e1a424ee309756cea8134dffdbe45
#
_entry.id   dd6e1a424ee309756cea8134dffdbe45
#
_cell.length_a   1.000
_cell.length_b   1.000
_cell.length_c   1.000
_cell.angle_alpha   90.00
_cell.angle_beta   90.00
_cell.angle_gamma   90.00
#
_symmetry.space_group_name_H-M   'P 1'
#
loop_
_entity.id
_entity.type
_entity.pdbx_description
1 polymer ?
#
loop_
_entity_poly.entity_id
_entity_poly.type
_entity_poly.pdbx_seq_one_letter_code
_entity_poly.pdbx_strand_id
1 'polypeptide(L)'
;MEKWYNIKKDGDTYLRLIPLMNKIQENQIYRRSENLMWARLYGSIDIMGLTPTTYSRPNPISQGVRPKFNIVASCIDTLAAKISKNRPRPFFLTDGGDWTLQNRAKKLQKFCDGQFYETNTYKETDKSFIDACTFGTGIIKVFSAEGKIKIERVIPDEIIVDDAEAVHNQPRNMYQKKLVDRDMLLNLFPKFKSEIMDLPKPADEFGFYNVTDADYVEVMEAWHLPSGLNTK
;
A
#
# COMPACT_ATOMS: atom_id res chain seq x y z
N MET A 1 16.23 24.68 6.79
CA MET A 1 14.91 24.16 7.17
C MET A 1 15.12 22.86 7.92
N GLU A 2 14.64 22.73 9.16
CA GLU A 2 14.83 21.51 9.94
C GLU A 2 13.99 20.39 9.35
N LYS A 3 14.59 19.18 9.21
CA LYS A 3 13.94 18.04 8.58
C LYS A 3 12.95 17.42 9.56
N TRP A 4 11.80 16.92 9.08
CA TRP A 4 10.72 16.40 9.92
C TRP A 4 11.17 15.30 10.89
N TYR A 5 12.10 14.45 10.48
CA TYR A 5 12.64 13.35 11.29
C TYR A 5 13.67 13.77 12.33
N ASN A 6 14.06 15.05 12.38
CA ASN A 6 14.93 15.62 13.41
C ASN A 6 14.16 16.38 14.49
N ILE A 7 12.84 16.53 14.35
CA ILE A 7 12.01 17.26 15.30
C ILE A 7 11.82 16.39 16.54
N LYS A 8 12.26 16.91 17.69
CA LYS A 8 12.22 16.17 18.97
C LYS A 8 10.89 16.30 19.72
N LYS A 9 10.00 17.21 19.32
CA LYS A 9 8.70 17.42 19.95
C LYS A 9 7.61 16.69 19.20
N ASP A 10 6.92 15.78 19.85
CA ASP A 10 5.87 14.94 19.26
C ASP A 10 4.72 15.74 18.62
N GLY A 11 4.43 16.97 19.12
CA GLY A 11 3.34 17.81 18.61
C GLY A 11 3.62 18.58 17.33
N ASP A 12 4.88 18.77 16.93
CA ASP A 12 5.22 19.67 15.81
C ASP A 12 5.55 18.92 14.51
N THR A 13 5.74 17.61 14.59
CA THR A 13 6.14 16.78 13.44
C THR A 13 5.05 16.75 12.38
N TYR A 14 3.79 16.61 12.77
CA TYR A 14 2.66 16.54 11.84
C TYR A 14 2.46 17.84 11.06
N LEU A 15 2.74 19.01 11.67
CA LEU A 15 2.62 20.32 11.04
C LEU A 15 3.54 20.47 9.82
N ARG A 16 4.65 19.73 9.79
CA ARG A 16 5.57 19.71 8.65
C ARG A 16 5.33 18.54 7.71
N LEU A 17 4.91 17.42 8.27
CA LEU A 17 4.71 16.19 7.52
C LEU A 17 3.54 16.31 6.54
N ILE A 18 2.40 16.82 6.99
CA ILE A 18 1.19 16.96 6.18
C ILE A 18 1.42 17.84 4.93
N PRO A 19 1.94 19.08 5.05
CA PRO A 19 2.19 19.91 3.87
C PRO A 19 3.21 19.29 2.92
N LEU A 20 4.22 18.59 3.42
CA LEU A 20 5.20 17.91 2.61
C LEU A 20 4.56 16.77 1.79
N MET A 21 3.78 15.93 2.43
CA MET A 21 3.07 14.83 1.77
C MET A 21 2.09 15.34 0.72
N ASN A 22 1.31 16.37 1.05
CA ASN A 22 0.35 16.97 0.12
C ASN A 22 1.08 17.53 -1.12
N LYS A 23 2.19 18.23 -0.93
CA LYS A 23 3.00 18.75 -2.05
C LYS A 23 3.55 17.63 -2.94
N ILE A 24 4.01 16.53 -2.37
CA ILE A 24 4.47 15.36 -3.15
C ILE A 24 3.29 14.76 -3.92
N GLN A 25 2.12 14.61 -3.29
CA GLN A 25 0.91 14.10 -3.94
C GLN A 25 0.43 15.00 -5.09
N GLU A 26 0.47 16.32 -4.91
CA GLU A 26 0.15 17.28 -5.98
C GLU A 26 1.07 17.11 -7.19
N ASN A 27 2.37 16.92 -6.97
CA ASN A 27 3.32 16.64 -8.04
C ASN A 27 3.04 15.30 -8.75
N GLN A 28 2.41 14.35 -8.07
CA GLN A 28 2.13 13.00 -8.56
C GLN A 28 0.70 12.83 -9.09
N ILE A 29 -0.06 13.89 -9.28
CA ILE A 29 -1.46 13.84 -9.70
C ILE A 29 -1.65 13.09 -11.03
N TYR A 30 -0.72 13.25 -11.98
CA TYR A 30 -0.77 12.53 -13.25
C TYR A 30 -0.59 11.02 -13.07
N ARG A 31 0.35 10.59 -12.24
CA ARG A 31 0.58 9.17 -11.93
C ARG A 31 -0.66 8.54 -11.27
N ARG A 32 -1.28 9.24 -10.33
CA ARG A 32 -2.53 8.77 -9.70
C ARG A 32 -3.66 8.65 -10.70
N SER A 33 -3.78 9.60 -11.61
CA SER A 33 -4.76 9.55 -12.71
C SER A 33 -4.53 8.35 -13.64
N GLU A 34 -3.27 8.06 -13.97
CA GLU A 34 -2.90 6.88 -14.77
C GLU A 34 -3.21 5.58 -14.02
N ASN A 35 -2.87 5.48 -12.73
CA ASN A 35 -3.20 4.31 -11.91
C ASN A 35 -4.72 4.04 -11.90
N LEU A 36 -5.53 5.08 -11.78
CA LEU A 36 -6.99 4.95 -11.85
C LEU A 36 -7.45 4.41 -13.22
N MET A 37 -6.82 4.89 -14.29
CA MET A 37 -7.12 4.41 -15.65
C MET A 37 -6.74 2.93 -15.81
N TRP A 38 -5.57 2.50 -15.30
CA TRP A 38 -5.15 1.10 -15.32
C TRP A 38 -6.07 0.19 -14.51
N ALA A 39 -6.49 0.65 -13.32
CA ALA A 39 -7.45 -0.09 -12.49
C ALA A 39 -8.78 -0.31 -13.22
N ARG A 40 -9.27 0.71 -13.92
CA ARG A 40 -10.50 0.62 -14.72
C ARG A 40 -10.36 -0.27 -15.93
N LEU A 41 -9.21 -0.24 -16.57
CA LEU A 41 -8.90 -1.13 -17.68
C LEU A 41 -8.94 -2.60 -17.24
N TYR A 42 -8.31 -2.92 -16.12
CA TYR A 42 -8.36 -4.25 -15.54
C TYR A 42 -9.78 -4.62 -15.10
N GLY A 43 -10.50 -3.73 -14.45
CA GLY A 43 -11.88 -3.94 -13.99
C GLY A 43 -12.94 -3.94 -15.10
N SER A 44 -12.56 -3.80 -16.37
CA SER A 44 -13.50 -3.71 -17.51
C SER A 44 -14.51 -2.56 -17.42
N ILE A 45 -14.16 -1.51 -16.70
CA ILE A 45 -14.98 -0.32 -16.57
C ILE A 45 -14.79 0.55 -17.81
N ASP A 46 -15.86 1.16 -18.31
CA ASP A 46 -15.81 1.97 -19.53
C ASP A 46 -14.87 3.17 -19.37
N ILE A 47 -13.86 3.22 -20.25
CA ILE A 47 -12.83 4.27 -20.23
C ILE A 47 -13.21 5.43 -21.17
N MET A 48 -14.14 5.17 -22.11
CA MET A 48 -14.56 6.20 -23.05
C MET A 48 -15.29 7.35 -22.35
N GLY A 49 -14.74 8.55 -22.47
CA GLY A 49 -15.27 9.75 -21.81
C GLY A 49 -14.64 10.11 -20.48
N LEU A 50 -13.64 9.36 -20.03
CA LEU A 50 -12.89 9.65 -18.83
C LEU A 50 -11.64 10.50 -19.17
N THR A 51 -11.87 11.79 -19.25
CA THR A 51 -10.78 12.71 -18.94
C THR A 51 -10.56 12.71 -17.42
N PRO A 52 -9.35 13.01 -16.92
CA PRO A 52 -9.08 13.08 -15.48
C PRO A 52 -10.03 13.99 -14.71
N THR A 53 -10.71 14.89 -15.41
CA THR A 53 -11.60 15.91 -14.86
C THR A 53 -13.10 15.64 -15.06
N THR A 54 -13.48 14.64 -15.85
CA THR A 54 -14.88 14.46 -16.20
C THR A 54 -15.31 13.01 -15.94
N TYR A 55 -16.00 12.79 -14.82
CA TYR A 55 -16.80 11.60 -14.58
C TYR A 55 -18.07 11.66 -15.43
N SER A 56 -17.97 11.53 -16.74
CA SER A 56 -19.13 11.32 -17.57
C SER A 56 -19.70 9.94 -17.25
N ARG A 57 -20.82 9.91 -16.54
CA ARG A 57 -21.63 8.70 -16.51
C ARG A 57 -22.01 8.37 -17.96
N PRO A 58 -21.76 7.14 -18.44
CA PRO A 58 -22.20 6.76 -19.77
C PRO A 58 -23.70 7.00 -19.88
N ASN A 59 -24.13 7.70 -20.92
CA ASN A 59 -25.54 7.97 -21.14
C ASN A 59 -26.26 6.61 -21.35
N PRO A 60 -27.19 6.22 -20.47
CA PRO A 60 -27.79 4.89 -20.51
C PRO A 60 -28.67 4.67 -21.76
N ILE A 61 -29.01 5.73 -22.50
CA ILE A 61 -29.98 5.69 -23.60
C ILE A 61 -29.35 5.20 -24.93
N SER A 62 -28.03 5.23 -25.09
CA SER A 62 -27.38 4.90 -26.38
C SER A 62 -26.66 3.55 -26.42
N GLN A 63 -26.74 2.75 -25.37
CA GLN A 63 -25.97 1.51 -25.28
C GLN A 63 -26.85 0.28 -25.58
N GLY A 64 -26.88 -0.12 -26.84
CA GLY A 64 -27.13 -1.52 -27.14
C GLY A 64 -26.10 -2.39 -26.39
N VAL A 65 -26.51 -3.58 -25.95
CA VAL A 65 -25.62 -4.55 -25.28
C VAL A 65 -24.40 -4.82 -26.17
N ARG A 66 -23.29 -4.17 -25.87
CA ARG A 66 -22.01 -4.40 -26.57
C ARG A 66 -21.22 -5.43 -25.78
N PRO A 67 -20.94 -6.61 -26.34
CA PRO A 67 -20.08 -7.57 -25.66
C PRO A 67 -18.69 -6.96 -25.48
N LYS A 68 -18.18 -6.95 -24.23
CA LYS A 68 -16.84 -6.47 -23.89
C LYS A 68 -15.95 -7.68 -23.61
N PHE A 69 -14.83 -7.77 -24.32
CA PHE A 69 -13.82 -8.78 -24.07
C PHE A 69 -12.61 -8.12 -23.40
N ASN A 70 -12.43 -8.37 -22.11
CA ASN A 70 -11.28 -7.83 -21.37
C ASN A 70 -10.06 -8.74 -21.54
N ILE A 71 -9.30 -8.52 -22.61
CA ILE A 71 -8.09 -9.28 -22.89
C ILE A 71 -7.02 -8.99 -21.81
N VAL A 72 -6.95 -7.77 -21.30
CA VAL A 72 -5.96 -7.35 -20.28
C VAL A 72 -6.17 -8.15 -19.00
N ALA A 73 -7.39 -8.20 -18.49
CA ALA A 73 -7.70 -9.00 -17.29
C ALA A 73 -7.37 -10.49 -17.54
N SER A 74 -7.75 -11.05 -18.68
CA SER A 74 -7.45 -12.43 -19.02
C SER A 74 -5.95 -12.74 -19.00
N CYS A 75 -5.11 -11.84 -19.53
CA CYS A 75 -3.66 -12.00 -19.52
C CYS A 75 -3.11 -11.93 -18.09
N ILE A 76 -3.52 -10.94 -17.29
CA ILE A 76 -3.07 -10.74 -15.91
C ILE A 76 -3.48 -11.95 -15.05
N ASP A 77 -4.74 -12.38 -15.13
CA ASP A 77 -5.25 -13.50 -14.36
C ASP A 77 -4.55 -14.82 -14.72
N THR A 78 -4.22 -15.01 -16.01
CA THR A 78 -3.45 -16.17 -16.45
C THR A 78 -2.04 -16.17 -15.89
N LEU A 79 -1.36 -15.01 -15.87
CA LEU A 79 -0.03 -14.87 -15.27
C LEU A 79 -0.09 -15.10 -13.77
N ALA A 80 -1.05 -14.48 -13.07
CA ALA A 80 -1.26 -14.64 -11.64
C ALA A 80 -1.51 -16.11 -11.28
N ALA A 81 -2.37 -16.79 -12.02
CA ALA A 81 -2.66 -18.21 -11.80
C ALA A 81 -1.42 -19.11 -11.98
N LYS A 82 -0.57 -18.82 -12.95
CA LYS A 82 0.67 -19.57 -13.20
C LYS A 82 1.69 -19.38 -12.08
N ILE A 83 1.84 -18.15 -11.57
CA ILE A 83 2.78 -17.84 -10.48
C ILE A 83 2.27 -18.38 -9.16
N SER A 84 0.99 -18.20 -8.86
CA SER A 84 0.33 -18.69 -7.64
C SER A 84 0.45 -20.23 -7.50
N LYS A 85 0.53 -20.96 -8.62
CA LYS A 85 0.76 -22.40 -8.61
C LYS A 85 2.15 -22.76 -8.09
N ASN A 86 3.16 -21.95 -8.33
CA ASN A 86 4.54 -22.18 -7.95
C ASN A 86 4.87 -21.38 -6.68
N ARG A 87 4.38 -21.84 -5.54
CA ARG A 87 4.62 -21.19 -4.24
C ARG A 87 6.10 -21.16 -3.90
N PRO A 88 6.81 -20.01 -4.01
CA PRO A 88 8.20 -19.92 -3.67
C PRO A 88 8.39 -20.10 -2.16
N ARG A 89 9.42 -20.86 -1.76
CA ARG A 89 9.78 -21.04 -0.35
C ARG A 89 11.18 -20.52 -0.12
N PRO A 90 11.43 -19.79 0.97
CA PRO A 90 12.79 -19.37 1.31
C PRO A 90 13.61 -20.59 1.68
N PHE A 91 14.84 -20.66 1.20
CA PHE A 91 15.82 -21.66 1.57
C PHE A 91 16.96 -21.01 2.33
N PHE A 92 17.26 -21.52 3.52
CA PHE A 92 18.37 -21.07 4.33
C PHE A 92 19.58 -21.97 4.06
N LEU A 93 20.57 -21.42 3.35
CA LEU A 93 21.82 -22.10 3.07
C LEU A 93 22.87 -21.73 4.12
N THR A 94 23.69 -22.70 4.50
CA THR A 94 24.85 -22.50 5.34
C THR A 94 26.09 -22.76 4.50
N ASP A 95 26.99 -21.79 4.40
CA ASP A 95 28.27 -21.95 3.68
C ASP A 95 29.21 -22.80 4.52
N GLY A 96 29.28 -24.11 4.22
CA GLY A 96 30.14 -25.06 4.91
C GLY A 96 29.94 -25.19 6.43
N GLY A 97 28.79 -24.75 6.90
CA GLY A 97 28.52 -24.62 8.33
C GLY A 97 28.47 -25.93 9.08
N ASP A 98 28.95 -25.87 10.31
CA ASP A 98 28.87 -26.91 11.33
C ASP A 98 27.44 -27.44 11.53
N TRP A 99 27.29 -28.63 12.07
CA TRP A 99 25.99 -29.27 12.36
C TRP A 99 25.01 -28.32 13.11
N THR A 100 25.54 -27.50 14.03
CA THR A 100 24.77 -26.51 14.78
C THR A 100 24.14 -25.48 13.87
N LEU A 101 24.89 -24.94 12.90
CA LEU A 101 24.40 -23.97 11.93
C LEU A 101 23.36 -24.57 10.98
N GLN A 102 23.60 -25.83 10.55
CA GLN A 102 22.63 -26.55 9.71
C GLN A 102 21.31 -26.80 10.44
N ASN A 103 21.35 -27.16 11.74
CA ASN A 103 20.15 -27.30 12.56
C ASN A 103 19.41 -25.98 12.74
N ARG A 104 20.15 -24.88 12.93
CA ARG A 104 19.56 -23.53 13.01
C ARG A 104 18.86 -23.16 11.69
N ALA A 105 19.48 -23.42 10.55
CA ALA A 105 18.89 -23.19 9.24
C ALA A 105 17.58 -23.99 9.05
N LYS A 106 17.58 -25.28 9.42
CA LYS A 106 16.36 -26.11 9.39
C LYS A 106 15.25 -25.60 10.31
N LYS A 107 15.60 -25.10 11.51
CA LYS A 107 14.63 -24.52 12.43
C LYS A 107 14.06 -23.22 11.88
N LEU A 108 14.88 -22.37 11.29
CA LEU A 108 14.45 -21.14 10.61
C LEU A 108 13.52 -21.45 9.44
N GLN A 109 13.84 -22.48 8.65
CA GLN A 109 12.98 -22.93 7.55
C GLN A 109 11.57 -23.28 8.04
N LYS A 110 11.49 -24.11 9.08
CA LYS A 110 10.20 -24.51 9.67
C LYS A 110 9.44 -23.32 10.27
N PHE A 111 10.16 -22.39 10.89
CA PHE A 111 9.57 -21.18 11.44
C PHE A 111 8.97 -20.31 10.31
N CYS A 112 9.71 -20.07 9.22
CA CYS A 112 9.21 -19.32 8.08
C CYS A 112 8.01 -19.97 7.41
N ASP A 113 8.05 -21.31 7.23
CA ASP A 113 6.91 -22.05 6.66
C ASP A 113 5.66 -21.90 7.55
N GLY A 114 5.81 -21.96 8.88
CA GLY A 114 4.73 -21.75 9.84
C GLY A 114 4.19 -20.30 9.79
N GLN A 115 5.08 -19.31 9.72
CA GLN A 115 4.68 -17.89 9.60
C GLN A 115 3.95 -17.62 8.28
N PHE A 116 4.41 -18.17 7.17
CA PHE A 116 3.76 -18.01 5.87
C PHE A 116 2.35 -18.59 5.85
N TYR A 117 2.14 -19.69 6.57
CA TYR A 117 0.81 -20.28 6.73
C TYR A 117 -0.08 -19.40 7.63
N GLU A 118 0.40 -19.01 8.81
CA GLU A 118 -0.35 -18.23 9.80
C GLU A 118 -0.77 -16.84 9.26
N THR A 119 0.13 -16.19 8.54
CA THR A 119 -0.10 -14.84 7.97
C THR A 119 -0.79 -14.85 6.60
N ASN A 120 -1.12 -16.03 6.05
CA ASN A 120 -1.65 -16.15 4.69
C ASN A 120 -0.78 -15.43 3.63
N THR A 121 0.54 -15.47 3.79
CA THR A 121 1.50 -14.74 2.96
C THR A 121 1.26 -14.95 1.46
N TYR A 122 1.02 -16.18 1.02
CA TYR A 122 0.81 -16.47 -0.41
C TYR A 122 -0.41 -15.76 -0.98
N LYS A 123 -1.49 -15.66 -0.22
CA LYS A 123 -2.70 -14.95 -0.65
C LYS A 123 -2.44 -13.44 -0.80
N GLU A 124 -1.72 -12.84 0.13
CA GLU A 124 -1.37 -11.42 0.05
C GLU A 124 -0.34 -11.15 -1.06
N THR A 125 0.59 -12.09 -1.29
CA THR A 125 1.55 -12.02 -2.39
C THR A 125 0.86 -12.12 -3.75
N ASP A 126 -0.12 -13.02 -3.91
CA ASP A 126 -0.89 -13.16 -5.15
C ASP A 126 -1.63 -11.86 -5.49
N LYS A 127 -2.26 -11.23 -4.50
CA LYS A 127 -2.92 -9.92 -4.69
C LYS A 127 -1.91 -8.83 -5.07
N SER A 128 -0.78 -8.76 -4.37
CA SER A 128 0.29 -7.79 -4.66
C SER A 128 0.90 -8.01 -6.04
N PHE A 129 0.95 -9.26 -6.50
CA PHE A 129 1.40 -9.57 -7.86
C PHE A 129 0.42 -9.08 -8.93
N ILE A 130 -0.89 -9.20 -8.70
CA ILE A 130 -1.92 -8.61 -9.57
C ILE A 130 -1.75 -7.08 -9.62
N ASP A 131 -1.48 -6.45 -8.47
CA ASP A 131 -1.18 -5.01 -8.43
C ASP A 131 0.07 -4.67 -9.26
N ALA A 132 1.13 -5.46 -9.13
CA ALA A 132 2.34 -5.28 -9.93
C ALA A 132 2.07 -5.38 -11.43
N CYS A 133 1.22 -6.30 -11.85
CA CYS A 133 0.82 -6.42 -13.25
C CYS A 133 -0.06 -5.25 -13.72
N THR A 134 -0.87 -4.69 -12.82
CA THR A 134 -1.83 -3.62 -13.15
C THR A 134 -1.19 -2.23 -13.08
N PHE A 135 -0.41 -1.96 -12.05
CA PHE A 135 0.15 -0.63 -11.74
C PHE A 135 1.68 -0.54 -11.96
N GLY A 136 2.32 -1.65 -12.34
CA GLY A 136 3.78 -1.72 -12.46
C GLY A 136 4.51 -1.94 -11.14
N THR A 137 3.84 -1.87 -9.99
CA THR A 137 4.42 -2.04 -8.66
C THR A 137 3.46 -2.79 -7.75
N GLY A 138 3.94 -3.81 -7.06
CA GLY A 138 3.22 -4.50 -6.00
C GLY A 138 3.92 -4.30 -4.66
N ILE A 139 3.17 -4.03 -3.60
CA ILE A 139 3.72 -3.67 -2.30
C ILE A 139 3.17 -4.61 -1.24
N ILE A 140 4.09 -5.10 -0.40
CA ILE A 140 3.77 -5.92 0.77
C ILE A 140 4.38 -5.24 2.00
N LYS A 141 3.59 -5.02 3.02
CA LYS A 141 4.01 -4.51 4.32
C LYS A 141 4.15 -5.66 5.30
N VAL A 142 5.32 -5.77 5.90
CA VAL A 142 5.62 -6.74 6.96
C VAL A 142 5.87 -5.96 8.24
N PHE A 143 5.11 -6.24 9.28
CA PHE A 143 5.23 -5.53 10.55
C PHE A 143 4.90 -6.44 11.73
N SER A 144 5.27 -5.99 12.93
CA SER A 144 4.93 -6.70 14.18
C SER A 144 3.83 -5.94 14.90
N ALA A 145 2.75 -6.65 15.25
CA ALA A 145 1.68 -6.12 16.06
C ALA A 145 1.33 -7.14 17.15
N GLU A 146 1.24 -6.68 18.40
CA GLU A 146 0.93 -7.54 19.57
C GLU A 146 1.87 -8.76 19.71
N GLY A 147 3.15 -8.60 19.33
CA GLY A 147 4.13 -9.69 19.37
C GLY A 147 4.00 -10.73 18.26
N LYS A 148 3.10 -10.53 17.30
CA LYS A 148 2.92 -11.38 16.13
C LYS A 148 3.38 -10.68 14.87
N ILE A 149 3.91 -11.46 13.92
CA ILE A 149 4.24 -10.96 12.58
C ILE A 149 2.93 -10.88 11.78
N LYS A 150 2.70 -9.74 11.15
CA LYS A 150 1.59 -9.52 10.22
C LYS A 150 2.12 -9.14 8.85
N ILE A 151 1.44 -9.62 7.83
CA ILE A 151 1.75 -9.34 6.43
C ILE A 151 0.46 -8.85 5.78
N GLU A 152 0.53 -7.69 5.14
CA GLU A 152 -0.61 -7.13 4.42
C GLU A 152 -0.18 -6.61 3.04
N ARG A 153 -1.07 -6.74 2.08
CA ARG A 153 -0.96 -6.05 0.79
C ARG A 153 -1.22 -4.56 1.01
N VAL A 154 -0.41 -3.72 0.40
CA VAL A 154 -0.62 -2.28 0.36
C VAL A 154 -0.89 -1.85 -1.07
N ILE A 155 -1.93 -1.07 -1.27
CA ILE A 155 -2.27 -0.54 -2.60
C ILE A 155 -1.20 0.50 -3.00
N PRO A 156 -0.65 0.45 -4.23
CA PRO A 156 0.41 1.37 -4.64
C PRO A 156 0.05 2.87 -4.50
N ASP A 157 -1.23 3.21 -4.60
CA ASP A 157 -1.71 4.58 -4.46
C ASP A 157 -1.66 5.11 -3.01
N GLU A 158 -1.59 4.22 -2.02
CA GLU A 158 -1.39 4.59 -0.61
C GLU A 158 0.05 5.02 -0.30
N ILE A 159 1.02 4.60 -1.12
CA ILE A 159 2.45 4.86 -0.89
C ILE A 159 2.89 6.11 -1.63
N ILE A 160 3.50 7.00 -0.87
CA ILE A 160 4.01 8.29 -1.36
C ILE A 160 5.53 8.27 -1.18
N VAL A 161 6.25 8.45 -2.28
CA VAL A 161 7.71 8.55 -2.33
C VAL A 161 8.07 9.75 -3.17
N ASP A 162 9.04 10.55 -2.76
CA ASP A 162 9.49 11.68 -3.55
C ASP A 162 10.22 11.18 -4.80
N ASP A 163 9.70 11.54 -5.98
CA ASP A 163 10.24 11.12 -7.27
C ASP A 163 11.68 11.65 -7.47
N ALA A 164 12.01 12.81 -6.92
CA ALA A 164 13.37 13.35 -6.97
C ALA A 164 14.37 12.49 -6.18
N GLU A 165 13.96 11.97 -5.01
CA GLU A 165 14.78 11.00 -4.26
C GLU A 165 14.89 9.66 -4.99
N ALA A 166 13.79 9.19 -5.60
CA ALA A 166 13.72 7.88 -6.26
C ALA A 166 14.55 7.82 -7.55
N VAL A 167 14.62 8.91 -8.32
CA VAL A 167 15.37 8.96 -9.58
C VAL A 167 16.89 9.00 -9.36
N HIS A 168 17.35 9.70 -8.32
CA HIS A 168 18.78 9.90 -8.09
C HIS A 168 19.40 8.90 -7.13
N ASN A 169 18.63 8.30 -6.24
CA ASN A 169 19.11 7.35 -5.23
C ASN A 169 17.99 6.44 -4.72
N GLN A 170 18.32 5.54 -3.79
CA GLN A 170 17.30 4.89 -2.97
C GLN A 170 16.53 5.95 -2.16
N PRO A 171 15.20 6.02 -2.28
CA PRO A 171 14.41 6.95 -1.49
C PRO A 171 14.58 6.62 -0.01
N ARG A 172 14.85 7.64 0.79
CA ARG A 172 15.04 7.50 2.25
C ARG A 172 13.77 7.78 3.02
N ASN A 173 12.88 8.54 2.41
CA ASN A 173 11.61 8.90 2.99
C ASN A 173 10.51 8.16 2.24
N MET A 174 9.66 7.50 2.99
CA MET A 174 8.47 6.83 2.46
C MET A 174 7.30 7.13 3.38
N TYR A 175 6.16 7.37 2.78
CA TYR A 175 4.93 7.68 3.50
C TYR A 175 3.82 6.77 3.03
N GLN A 176 2.95 6.38 3.94
CA GLN A 176 1.72 5.69 3.63
C GLN A 176 0.54 6.52 4.12
N LYS A 177 -0.46 6.69 3.27
CA LYS A 177 -1.70 7.37 3.56
C LYS A 177 -2.84 6.37 3.40
N LYS A 178 -3.54 6.08 4.49
CA LYS A 178 -4.54 5.02 4.54
C LYS A 178 -5.81 5.52 5.24
N LEU A 179 -6.96 5.08 4.74
CA LEU A 179 -8.23 5.28 5.44
C LEU A 179 -8.45 4.12 6.42
N VAL A 180 -8.69 4.45 7.67
CA VAL A 180 -8.93 3.48 8.74
C VAL A 180 -10.25 3.85 9.42
N ASP A 181 -11.02 2.83 9.76
CA ASP A 181 -12.24 3.00 10.54
C ASP A 181 -11.92 3.61 11.92
N ARG A 182 -12.73 4.61 12.33
CA ARG A 182 -12.52 5.34 13.57
C ARG A 182 -12.58 4.43 14.79
N ASP A 183 -13.50 3.46 14.81
CA ASP A 183 -13.66 2.54 15.92
C ASP A 183 -12.43 1.64 16.07
N MET A 184 -11.80 1.24 14.95
CA MET A 184 -10.54 0.50 14.99
C MET A 184 -9.42 1.35 15.60
N LEU A 185 -9.34 2.65 15.26
CA LEU A 185 -8.35 3.57 15.84
C LEU A 185 -8.57 3.77 17.34
N LEU A 186 -9.81 3.91 17.78
CA LEU A 186 -10.16 4.03 19.18
C LEU A 186 -9.74 2.79 20.00
N ASN A 187 -9.85 1.61 19.40
CA ASN A 187 -9.41 0.37 20.03
C ASN A 187 -7.89 0.25 20.08
N LEU A 188 -7.17 0.68 19.03
CA LEU A 188 -5.71 0.65 18.99
C LEU A 188 -5.07 1.70 19.88
N PHE A 189 -5.68 2.89 19.99
CA PHE A 189 -5.14 4.04 20.72
C PHE A 189 -6.11 4.60 21.75
N PRO A 190 -6.48 3.83 22.79
CA PRO A 190 -7.49 4.24 23.78
C PRO A 190 -7.10 5.51 24.56
N LYS A 191 -5.80 5.82 24.64
CA LYS A 191 -5.29 7.03 25.33
C LYS A 191 -5.64 8.33 24.60
N PHE A 192 -5.86 8.28 23.29
CA PHE A 192 -6.12 9.45 22.43
C PHE A 192 -7.59 9.52 21.99
N LYS A 193 -8.49 8.90 22.77
CA LYS A 193 -9.92 8.78 22.41
C LYS A 193 -10.57 10.12 22.09
N SER A 194 -10.37 11.15 22.92
CA SER A 194 -10.95 12.47 22.68
C SER A 194 -10.44 13.10 21.38
N GLU A 195 -9.15 13.02 21.13
CA GLU A 195 -8.53 13.59 19.95
C GLU A 195 -8.99 12.87 18.67
N ILE A 196 -9.10 11.54 18.71
CA ILE A 196 -9.58 10.73 17.56
C ILE A 196 -11.04 11.03 17.25
N MET A 197 -11.87 11.29 18.26
CA MET A 197 -13.30 11.63 18.05
C MET A 197 -13.47 13.00 17.40
N ASP A 198 -12.57 13.94 17.69
CA ASP A 198 -12.62 15.30 17.14
C ASP A 198 -12.03 15.43 15.73
N LEU A 199 -11.40 14.36 15.20
CA LEU A 199 -10.81 14.39 13.87
C LEU A 199 -11.90 14.56 12.78
N PRO A 200 -11.66 15.43 11.79
CA PRO A 200 -12.59 15.60 10.68
C PRO A 200 -12.65 14.32 9.82
N LYS A 201 -13.80 14.11 9.19
CA LYS A 201 -13.90 13.09 8.13
C LYS A 201 -13.00 13.49 6.95
N PRO A 202 -12.42 12.52 6.24
CA PRO A 202 -11.61 12.81 5.06
C PRO A 202 -12.45 13.55 4.03
N ALA A 203 -11.81 14.46 3.29
CA ALA A 203 -12.46 15.18 2.21
C ALA A 203 -12.93 14.18 1.15
N ASP A 204 -14.21 14.23 0.83
CA ASP A 204 -14.81 13.36 -0.18
C ASP A 204 -14.63 13.99 -1.57
N GLU A 205 -13.45 13.84 -2.14
CA GLU A 205 -13.15 14.32 -3.50
C GLU A 205 -14.02 13.64 -4.57
N PHE A 206 -14.65 12.50 -4.26
CA PHE A 206 -15.38 11.68 -5.21
C PHE A 206 -16.84 11.42 -4.86
N GLY A 207 -17.36 11.95 -3.77
CA GLY A 207 -18.76 11.78 -3.34
C GLY A 207 -19.13 10.39 -2.84
N PHE A 208 -18.15 9.52 -2.59
CA PHE A 208 -18.40 8.14 -2.17
C PHE A 208 -18.70 7.99 -0.68
N TYR A 209 -18.16 8.89 0.16
CA TYR A 209 -18.25 8.77 1.62
C TYR A 209 -19.58 9.29 2.19
N ASN A 210 -20.33 10.06 1.42
CA ASN A 210 -21.64 10.57 1.85
C ASN A 210 -22.76 9.52 1.82
N VAL A 211 -22.48 8.33 1.28
CA VAL A 211 -23.47 7.26 1.08
C VAL A 211 -23.30 6.11 2.06
N THR A 212 -22.21 6.08 2.84
CA THR A 212 -21.91 5.00 3.77
C THR A 212 -21.96 5.48 5.21
N ASP A 213 -22.51 4.66 6.11
CA ASP A 213 -22.45 4.88 7.57
C ASP A 213 -21.02 4.70 8.13
N ALA A 214 -20.07 4.32 7.29
CA ALA A 214 -18.70 4.11 7.70
C ALA A 214 -18.00 5.43 8.06
N ASP A 215 -17.40 5.47 9.24
CA ASP A 215 -16.69 6.63 9.76
C ASP A 215 -15.17 6.42 9.65
N TYR A 216 -14.62 6.81 8.51
CA TYR A 216 -13.19 6.69 8.24
C TYR A 216 -12.42 7.91 8.67
N VAL A 217 -11.19 7.67 9.10
CA VAL A 217 -10.19 8.70 9.41
C VAL A 217 -8.95 8.45 8.56
N GLU A 218 -8.36 9.51 8.06
CA GLU A 218 -7.11 9.43 7.31
C GLU A 218 -5.93 9.28 8.26
N VAL A 219 -5.20 8.19 8.13
CA VAL A 219 -4.00 7.86 8.92
C VAL A 219 -2.78 7.96 8.03
N MET A 220 -1.77 8.65 8.52
CA MET A 220 -0.49 8.82 7.84
C MET A 220 0.62 8.16 8.65
N GLU A 221 1.35 7.27 7.99
CA GLU A 221 2.59 6.69 8.54
C GLU A 221 3.78 7.23 7.74
N ALA A 222 4.87 7.56 8.41
CA ALA A 222 6.06 8.07 7.77
C ALA A 222 7.30 7.32 8.26
N TRP A 223 8.14 6.91 7.33
CA TRP A 223 9.39 6.22 7.61
C TRP A 223 10.57 6.98 7.03
N HIS A 224 11.64 7.04 7.80
CA HIS A 224 12.91 7.58 7.38
C HIS A 224 14.03 6.56 7.59
N LEU A 225 14.78 6.26 6.52
CA LEU A 225 15.97 5.43 6.58
C LEU A 225 17.17 6.28 6.98
N PRO A 226 17.81 6.00 8.14
CA PRO A 226 18.98 6.76 8.57
C PRO A 226 20.12 6.65 7.56
N SER A 227 20.88 7.73 7.40
CA SER A 227 21.93 7.85 6.39
C SER A 227 23.21 7.06 6.68
N GLY A 228 23.21 6.16 7.66
CA GLY A 228 24.33 5.24 7.94
C GLY A 228 25.58 5.89 8.56
N LEU A 229 25.71 7.20 8.53
CA LEU A 229 26.91 7.91 9.03
C LEU A 229 26.85 8.28 10.51
N ASN A 230 25.75 8.07 11.21
CA ASN A 230 25.52 8.48 12.61
C ASN A 230 24.82 7.42 13.47
N THR A 231 25.07 6.16 13.25
CA THR A 231 24.77 5.14 14.28
C THR A 231 25.97 5.00 15.19
N LYS A 232 26.10 5.89 16.15
CA LYS A 232 26.76 5.64 17.43
C LYS A 232 25.74 5.68 18.52
#